data_bdc86195204c6caf76e6ac9e094244fd
#
_entry.id   bdc86195204c6caf76e6ac9e094244fd
#
_cell.length_a   1.000
_cell.length_b   1.000
_cell.length_c   1.000
_cell.angle_alpha   90.00
_cell.angle_beta   90.00
_cell.angle_gamma   90.00
#
_symmetry.space_group_name_H-M   'P 1'
#
loop_
_entity.id
_entity.type
_entity.pdbx_description
1 polymer ?
#
loop_
_entity_poly.entity_id
_entity_poly.type
_entity_poly.pdbx_seq_one_letter_code
_entity_poly.pdbx_strand_id
1 'polypeptide(L)'
;MKKKIVRSPFFYVGDKYKLIEEISSYFPDDIEKFVEPFVGGGSVFMNIDARKFYLNDIDVNVIALHKFLCKSANKRTEFFSRIESLIAEYGLSYSYKEECCPSASLKWTLFPHQTAA
;
A
#
# COMPACT_ATOMS: atom_id res chain seq x y z
N MET A 1 -19.93 5.98 -15.70
CA MET A 1 -19.52 4.81 -14.89
C MET A 1 -18.78 5.30 -13.65
N LYS A 2 -19.17 4.89 -12.45
CA LYS A 2 -18.39 5.23 -11.25
C LYS A 2 -17.01 4.54 -11.37
N LYS A 3 -15.94 5.31 -11.26
CA LYS A 3 -14.56 4.79 -11.25
C LYS A 3 -14.42 3.86 -10.05
N LYS A 4 -13.90 2.65 -10.27
CA LYS A 4 -13.67 1.70 -9.16
C LYS A 4 -12.57 2.25 -8.26
N ILE A 5 -12.89 2.44 -6.99
CA ILE A 5 -11.91 2.90 -6.00
C ILE A 5 -10.85 1.82 -5.77
N VAL A 6 -9.59 2.20 -5.91
CA VAL A 6 -8.43 1.34 -5.66
C VAL A 6 -8.02 1.45 -4.20
N ARG A 7 -7.92 0.32 -3.54
CA ARG A 7 -7.41 0.25 -2.16
C ARG A 7 -5.90 0.12 -2.17
N SER A 8 -5.23 0.85 -1.27
CA SER A 8 -3.79 0.68 -1.07
C SER A 8 -3.45 -0.77 -0.67
N PRO A 9 -2.35 -1.35 -1.19
CA PRO A 9 -1.86 -2.65 -0.74
C PRO A 9 -1.27 -2.59 0.67
N PHE A 10 -1.01 -1.38 1.19
CA PHE A 10 -0.46 -1.20 2.52
C PHE A 10 -1.56 -0.99 3.55
N PHE A 11 -1.47 -1.73 4.65
CA PHE A 11 -2.26 -1.43 5.83
C PHE A 11 -1.57 -0.30 6.60
N TYR A 12 -2.11 0.91 6.48
CA TYR A 12 -1.55 2.11 7.09
C TYR A 12 -2.57 2.78 7.99
N VAL A 13 -2.15 3.14 9.20
CA VAL A 13 -3.03 3.82 10.18
C VAL A 13 -3.41 5.20 9.67
N GLY A 14 -4.71 5.51 9.72
CA GLY A 14 -5.22 6.77 9.19
C GLY A 14 -5.44 6.80 7.68
N ASP A 15 -5.47 5.64 7.03
CA ASP A 15 -5.80 5.50 5.62
C ASP A 15 -7.13 6.17 5.26
N LYS A 16 -7.14 6.91 4.17
CA LYS A 16 -8.28 7.72 3.69
C LYS A 16 -9.21 6.97 2.73
N TYR A 17 -9.02 5.65 2.57
CA TYR A 17 -9.79 4.86 1.60
C TYR A 17 -11.30 5.07 1.67
N LYS A 18 -11.87 5.13 2.89
CA LYS A 18 -13.30 5.33 3.10
C LYS A 18 -13.80 6.73 2.71
N LEU A 19 -12.90 7.69 2.59
CA LEU A 19 -13.21 9.08 2.28
C LEU A 19 -12.92 9.44 0.81
N ILE A 20 -12.44 8.50 0.00
CA ILE A 20 -11.98 8.78 -1.36
C ILE A 20 -13.11 9.34 -2.24
N GLU A 21 -14.33 8.81 -2.14
CA GLU A 21 -15.47 9.33 -2.92
C GLU A 21 -15.72 10.82 -2.61
N GLU A 22 -15.69 11.17 -1.33
CA GLU A 22 -15.89 12.54 -0.88
C GLU A 22 -14.70 13.42 -1.28
N ILE A 23 -13.48 13.01 -0.95
CA ILE A 23 -12.26 13.76 -1.26
C ILE A 23 -12.14 14.01 -2.77
N SER A 24 -12.40 13.01 -3.60
CA SER A 24 -12.29 13.11 -5.05
C SER A 24 -13.24 14.15 -5.65
N SER A 25 -14.39 14.39 -5.02
CA SER A 25 -15.36 15.38 -5.48
C SER A 25 -14.87 16.83 -5.40
N TYR A 26 -13.85 17.09 -4.59
CA TYR A 26 -13.25 18.42 -4.42
C TYR A 26 -12.11 18.71 -5.40
N PHE A 27 -11.64 17.70 -6.13
CA PHE A 27 -10.57 17.89 -7.11
C PHE A 27 -11.10 18.25 -8.48
N PRO A 28 -10.38 19.11 -9.23
CA PRO A 28 -10.73 19.40 -10.62
C PRO A 28 -10.50 18.16 -11.52
N ASP A 29 -11.17 18.12 -12.67
CA ASP A 29 -11.05 17.02 -13.63
C ASP A 29 -9.68 16.96 -14.33
N ASP A 30 -9.00 18.09 -14.48
CA ASP A 30 -7.67 18.19 -15.11
C ASP A 30 -6.65 18.71 -14.12
N ILE A 31 -5.87 17.80 -13.57
CA ILE A 31 -4.82 18.11 -12.59
C ILE A 31 -3.46 17.97 -13.26
N GLU A 32 -2.77 19.11 -13.44
CA GLU A 32 -1.40 19.08 -13.97
C GLU A 32 -0.39 18.55 -12.95
N LYS A 33 -0.50 19.02 -11.70
CA LYS A 33 0.41 18.64 -10.60
C LYS A 33 -0.39 18.31 -9.35
N PHE A 34 -0.17 17.12 -8.83
CA PHE A 34 -0.74 16.68 -7.57
C PHE A 34 0.36 16.58 -6.52
N VAL A 35 0.17 17.22 -5.37
CA VAL A 35 1.14 17.23 -4.27
C VAL A 35 0.50 16.59 -3.04
N GLU A 36 1.07 15.52 -2.54
CA GLU A 36 0.64 14.84 -1.33
C GLU A 36 1.83 14.74 -0.35
N PRO A 37 1.93 15.69 0.61
CA PRO A 37 3.06 15.75 1.54
C PRO A 37 3.02 14.69 2.64
N PHE A 38 1.88 14.05 2.85
CA PHE A 38 1.65 13.00 3.86
C PHE A 38 1.01 11.78 3.20
N VAL A 39 1.77 11.11 2.31
CA VAL A 39 1.22 10.08 1.42
C VAL A 39 0.74 8.84 2.17
N GLY A 40 1.37 8.47 3.28
CA GLY A 40 1.02 7.27 4.04
C GLY A 40 0.87 6.04 3.17
N GLY A 41 -0.25 5.33 3.29
CA GLY A 41 -0.57 4.18 2.45
C GLY A 41 -0.84 4.50 0.98
N GLY A 42 -1.05 5.77 0.62
CA GLY A 42 -1.21 6.21 -0.77
C GLY A 42 -2.62 6.11 -1.33
N SER A 43 -3.63 5.93 -0.49
CA SER A 43 -5.01 5.76 -0.97
C SER A 43 -5.53 6.96 -1.74
N VAL A 44 -5.04 8.18 -1.49
CA VAL A 44 -5.51 9.37 -2.22
C VAL A 44 -4.91 9.40 -3.61
N PHE A 45 -3.58 9.43 -3.75
CA PHE A 45 -2.95 9.56 -5.07
C PHE A 45 -3.27 8.38 -6.02
N MET A 46 -3.50 7.18 -5.48
CA MET A 46 -3.89 6.01 -6.28
C MET A 46 -5.27 6.15 -6.93
N ASN A 47 -6.09 7.09 -6.46
CA ASN A 47 -7.45 7.32 -6.94
C ASN A 47 -7.64 8.66 -7.66
N ILE A 48 -6.59 9.46 -7.78
CA ILE A 48 -6.59 10.75 -8.48
C ILE A 48 -5.87 10.60 -9.81
N ASP A 49 -6.42 11.23 -10.85
CA ASP A 49 -5.75 11.35 -12.15
C ASP A 49 -5.02 12.69 -12.21
N ALA A 50 -3.72 12.65 -12.37
CA ALA A 50 -2.89 13.84 -12.54
C ALA A 50 -1.72 13.56 -13.48
N ARG A 51 -1.21 14.60 -14.14
CA ARG A 51 -0.08 14.48 -15.08
C ARG A 51 1.24 14.26 -14.35
N LYS A 52 1.40 14.86 -13.17
CA LYS A 52 2.57 14.73 -12.31
C LYS A 52 2.18 14.57 -10.85
N PHE A 53 2.87 13.67 -10.15
CA PHE A 53 2.71 13.43 -8.73
C PHE A 53 3.97 13.80 -7.97
N TYR A 54 3.81 14.52 -6.87
CA TYR A 54 4.85 14.83 -5.90
C TYR A 54 4.42 14.27 -4.55
N LEU A 55 4.96 13.11 -4.20
CA LEU A 55 4.56 12.36 -3.01
C LEU A 55 5.68 12.45 -1.98
N ASN A 56 5.32 12.76 -0.75
CA ASN A 56 6.25 12.79 0.37
C ASN A 56 5.61 12.18 1.63
N ASP A 57 6.46 11.74 2.54
CA ASP A 57 6.09 11.36 3.90
C ASP A 57 7.31 11.56 4.80
N ILE A 58 7.06 11.77 6.09
CA ILE A 58 8.13 11.85 7.10
C ILE A 58 8.80 10.47 7.30
N ASP A 59 8.02 9.40 7.09
CA ASP A 59 8.54 8.03 7.16
C ASP A 59 9.21 7.64 5.85
N VAL A 60 10.53 7.63 5.86
CA VAL A 60 11.36 7.27 4.71
C VAL A 60 11.12 5.84 4.23
N ASN A 61 10.69 4.92 5.10
CA ASN A 61 10.39 3.54 4.73
C ASN A 61 9.12 3.45 3.91
N VAL A 62 8.12 4.26 4.22
CA VAL A 62 6.89 4.37 3.43
C VAL A 62 7.20 4.85 2.02
N ILE A 63 8.04 5.87 1.88
CA ILE A 63 8.49 6.36 0.57
C ILE A 63 9.32 5.30 -0.18
N ALA A 64 10.17 4.56 0.53
CA ALA A 64 10.94 3.46 -0.06
C ALA A 64 10.02 2.36 -0.61
N LEU A 65 8.97 1.99 0.12
CA LEU A 65 7.96 1.03 -0.32
C LEU A 65 7.22 1.50 -1.59
N HIS A 66 6.77 2.75 -1.63
CA HIS A 66 6.12 3.31 -2.84
C HIS A 66 7.07 3.30 -4.05
N LYS A 67 8.33 3.72 -3.85
CA LYS A 67 9.35 3.66 -4.91
C LYS A 67 9.61 2.24 -5.39
N PHE A 68 9.67 1.29 -4.48
CA PHE A 68 9.86 -0.13 -4.80
C PHE A 68 8.71 -0.67 -5.63
N LEU A 69 7.46 -0.40 -5.25
CA LEU A 69 6.29 -0.82 -6.02
C LEU A 69 6.27 -0.21 -7.43
N CYS A 70 6.57 1.07 -7.56
CA CYS A 70 6.66 1.73 -8.86
C CYS A 70 7.72 1.07 -9.77
N LYS A 71 8.90 0.75 -9.23
CA LYS A 71 9.95 0.05 -9.97
C LYS A 71 9.55 -1.38 -10.34
N SER A 72 8.81 -2.07 -9.47
CA SER A 72 8.35 -3.45 -9.69
C SER A 72 7.21 -3.55 -10.69
N ALA A 73 6.55 -2.45 -11.04
CA ALA A 73 5.39 -2.44 -11.94
C ALA A 73 5.71 -3.04 -13.32
N ASN A 74 6.93 -2.87 -13.81
CA ASN A 74 7.39 -3.42 -15.09
C ASN A 74 7.87 -4.89 -15.00
N LYS A 75 7.96 -5.45 -13.77
CA LYS A 75 8.44 -6.80 -13.48
C LYS A 75 7.43 -7.57 -12.63
N ARG A 76 6.15 -7.49 -12.98
CA ARG A 76 5.05 -8.03 -12.16
C ARG A 76 5.21 -9.53 -11.87
N THR A 77 5.54 -10.32 -12.89
CA THR A 77 5.68 -11.78 -12.72
C THR A 77 6.80 -12.12 -11.75
N GLU A 78 7.96 -11.48 -11.89
CA GLU A 78 9.10 -11.65 -10.98
C GLU A 78 8.75 -11.23 -9.55
N PHE A 79 8.05 -10.09 -9.41
CA PHE A 79 7.60 -9.58 -8.13
C PHE A 79 6.67 -10.56 -7.40
N PHE A 80 5.61 -11.04 -8.07
CA PHE A 80 4.67 -11.97 -7.46
C PHE A 80 5.28 -13.33 -7.18
N SER A 81 6.12 -13.85 -8.08
CA SER A 81 6.86 -15.10 -7.86
C SER A 81 7.76 -15.01 -6.63
N ARG A 82 8.41 -13.85 -6.40
CA ARG A 82 9.22 -13.64 -5.19
C ARG A 82 8.38 -13.60 -3.93
N ILE A 83 7.21 -12.94 -3.96
CA ILE A 83 6.27 -12.94 -2.83
C ILE A 83 5.81 -14.36 -2.52
N GLU A 84 5.40 -15.15 -3.51
CA GLU A 84 4.98 -16.54 -3.32
C GLU A 84 6.09 -17.39 -2.72
N SER A 85 7.32 -17.22 -3.18
CA SER A 85 8.49 -17.89 -2.61
C SER A 85 8.70 -17.54 -1.14
N LEU A 86 8.57 -16.26 -0.77
CA LEU A 86 8.70 -15.83 0.62
C LEU A 86 7.57 -16.37 1.50
N ILE A 87 6.33 -16.40 0.99
CA ILE A 87 5.21 -16.99 1.71
C ILE A 87 5.47 -18.46 1.99
N ALA A 88 5.96 -19.22 1.02
CA ALA A 88 6.28 -20.63 1.19
C ALA A 88 7.48 -20.84 2.11
N GLU A 89 8.55 -20.06 1.97
CA GLU A 89 9.78 -20.15 2.78
C GLU A 89 9.52 -19.88 4.27
N TYR A 90 8.70 -18.87 4.57
CA TYR A 90 8.41 -18.44 5.95
C TYR A 90 7.09 -18.98 6.51
N GLY A 91 6.36 -19.79 5.77
CA GLY A 91 5.07 -20.34 6.20
C GLY A 91 4.01 -19.24 6.46
N LEU A 92 4.00 -18.18 5.66
CA LEU A 92 3.08 -17.07 5.86
C LEU A 92 1.68 -17.46 5.37
N SER A 93 0.63 -16.97 6.05
CA SER A 93 -0.74 -17.24 5.66
C SER A 93 -1.21 -16.35 4.50
N TYR A 94 -2.03 -16.92 3.63
CA TYR A 94 -2.82 -16.17 2.64
C TYR A 94 -4.09 -15.62 3.30
N SER A 95 -3.99 -14.53 4.01
CA SER A 95 -5.09 -13.98 4.84
C SER A 95 -6.41 -13.71 4.10
N TYR A 96 -6.39 -13.66 2.76
CA TYR A 96 -7.59 -13.48 1.92
C TYR A 96 -8.23 -14.79 1.47
N LYS A 97 -7.56 -15.93 1.65
CA LYS A 97 -8.02 -17.24 1.22
C LYS A 97 -8.39 -18.16 2.37
N GLU A 98 -7.94 -17.84 3.57
CA GLU A 98 -8.18 -18.64 4.77
C GLU A 98 -9.30 -18.00 5.58
N GLU A 99 -10.44 -18.66 5.60
CA GLU A 99 -11.50 -18.40 6.56
C GLU A 99 -10.99 -18.80 7.93
N CYS A 100 -10.61 -17.83 8.75
CA CYS A 100 -10.22 -18.02 10.15
C CYS A 100 -8.85 -18.67 10.38
N CYS A 101 -7.89 -17.87 10.82
CA CYS A 101 -6.62 -18.36 11.36
C CYS A 101 -6.81 -19.09 12.69
N PRO A 102 -6.56 -20.40 12.81
CA PRO A 102 -6.66 -21.11 14.09
C PRO A 102 -5.56 -20.76 15.10
N SER A 103 -4.56 -19.99 14.75
CA SER A 103 -3.44 -19.67 15.66
C SER A 103 -2.95 -18.24 15.52
N ALA A 104 -3.67 -17.33 16.15
CA ALA A 104 -3.18 -15.95 16.37
C ALA A 104 -1.86 -15.88 17.15
N SER A 105 -1.45 -16.98 17.79
CA SER A 105 -0.22 -17.07 18.60
C SER A 105 1.07 -17.17 17.79
N LEU A 106 1.03 -17.64 16.54
CA LEU A 106 2.23 -17.81 15.71
C LEU A 106 2.63 -16.56 14.90
N LYS A 107 1.73 -15.60 14.74
CA LYS A 107 1.96 -14.40 13.89
C LYS A 107 2.94 -13.39 14.50
N TRP A 108 3.16 -13.40 15.81
CA TRP A 108 3.96 -12.39 16.50
C TRP A 108 5.39 -12.83 16.83
N THR A 109 5.71 -14.10 16.66
CA THR A 109 7.06 -14.64 16.95
C THR A 109 8.05 -14.47 15.79
N LEU A 110 7.62 -14.05 14.60
CA LEU A 110 8.50 -13.93 13.43
C LEU A 110 9.16 -12.55 13.26
N PHE A 111 8.75 -11.56 14.05
CA PHE A 111 9.48 -10.31 14.15
C PHE A 111 10.22 -10.28 15.50
N PRO A 112 11.52 -10.55 15.52
CA PRO A 112 12.29 -10.28 16.71
C PRO A 112 12.13 -8.79 17.02
N HIS A 113 11.66 -8.49 18.23
CA HIS A 113 11.69 -7.13 18.75
C HIS A 113 13.08 -6.57 18.53
N GLN A 114 13.24 -5.64 17.62
CA GLN A 114 14.36 -4.72 17.67
C GLN A 114 14.08 -3.87 18.90
N THR A 115 14.61 -4.30 20.03
CA THR A 115 14.77 -3.43 21.18
C THR A 115 15.61 -2.26 20.71
N ALA A 116 14.99 -1.10 20.64
CA ALA A 116 15.70 0.16 20.47
C ALA A 116 16.71 0.27 21.61
N ALA A 117 17.96 0.25 21.26
CA ALA A 117 19.01 0.73 22.12
C ALA A 117 19.07 2.25 22.03
#